data_b6aa097d15dd191942100c0a1c4ed776
#
_entry.id   b6aa097d15dd191942100c0a1c4ed776
#
_cell.length_a   1.000
_cell.length_b   1.000
_cell.length_c   1.000
_cell.angle_alpha   90.00
_cell.angle_beta   90.00
_cell.angle_gamma   90.00
#
_symmetry.space_group_name_H-M   'P 1'
#
loop_
_entity.id
_entity.type
_entity.pdbx_description
1 polymer ?
#
loop_
_entity_poly.entity_id
_entity_poly.type
_entity_poly.pdbx_seq_one_letter_code
_entity_poly.pdbx_strand_id
1 'polypeptide(L)'
;SVREKIALFCDVAPEDVLACIDAPSIYQVPIALYNQDFDTKVLKRLGLEQPEIDLTPLKTFLSEAQNVQGQVDIAVVGKYVSLPDAYLHRGALSCRRRQRGPRRGPSDRR
;
A
#
# COMPACT_ATOMS: atom_id res chain seq x y z
N SER A 1 3.96 10.27 24.79
CA SER A 1 4.07 9.32 23.65
C SER A 1 4.48 10.06 22.39
N VAL A 2 4.91 9.36 21.34
CA VAL A 2 5.20 9.97 20.02
C VAL A 2 3.95 10.64 19.46
N ARG A 3 2.80 10.00 19.61
CA ARG A 3 1.50 10.52 19.17
C ARG A 3 1.16 11.87 19.81
N GLU A 4 1.37 12.02 21.10
CA GLU A 4 1.13 13.29 21.81
C GLU A 4 2.05 14.41 21.35
N LYS A 5 3.33 14.09 21.05
CA LYS A 5 4.27 15.08 20.50
C LYS A 5 3.82 15.57 19.12
N ILE A 6 3.44 14.65 18.24
CA ILE A 6 2.92 15.00 16.91
C ILE A 6 1.65 15.86 17.05
N ALA A 7 0.72 15.45 17.88
CA ALA A 7 -0.51 16.19 18.15
C ALA A 7 -0.24 17.63 18.59
N LEU A 8 0.70 17.82 19.52
CA LEU A 8 1.11 19.12 20.01
C LEU A 8 1.71 20.02 18.91
N PHE A 9 2.60 19.47 18.08
CA PHE A 9 3.26 20.24 17.01
C PHE A 9 2.34 20.52 15.83
N CYS A 10 1.36 19.66 15.58
CA CYS A 10 0.41 19.81 14.47
C CYS A 10 -0.89 20.54 14.89
N ASP A 11 -1.02 20.92 16.17
CA ASP A 11 -2.23 21.54 16.73
C ASP A 11 -3.50 20.73 16.45
N VAL A 12 -3.42 19.42 16.70
CA VAL A 12 -4.53 18.47 16.54
C VAL A 12 -4.71 17.66 17.82
N ALA A 13 -5.87 17.05 17.98
CA ALA A 13 -6.11 16.15 19.10
C ALA A 13 -5.27 14.85 18.95
N PRO A 14 -4.75 14.26 20.05
CA PRO A 14 -3.96 13.03 20.00
C PRO A 14 -4.67 11.86 19.32
N GLU A 15 -6.00 11.79 19.38
CA GLU A 15 -6.84 10.80 18.71
C GLU A 15 -6.90 10.98 17.19
N ASP A 16 -6.58 12.17 16.67
CA ASP A 16 -6.52 12.45 15.23
C ASP A 16 -5.17 12.08 14.63
N VAL A 17 -4.17 11.75 15.45
CA VAL A 17 -2.89 11.24 14.98
C VAL A 17 -2.99 9.72 14.76
N LEU A 18 -2.97 9.32 13.51
CA LEU A 18 -3.10 7.92 13.11
C LEU A 18 -1.74 7.28 12.85
N ALA A 19 -1.64 6.00 13.13
CA ALA A 19 -0.44 5.23 12.81
C ALA A 19 -0.56 4.63 11.41
N CYS A 20 0.38 4.95 10.53
CA CYS A 20 0.52 4.31 9.23
C CYS A 20 1.77 3.42 9.26
N ILE A 21 1.61 2.21 9.78
CA ILE A 21 2.68 1.21 9.86
C ILE A 21 2.77 0.43 8.55
N ASP A 22 3.93 -0.19 8.30
CA ASP A 22 4.12 -1.04 7.14
C ASP A 22 3.11 -2.18 7.12
N ALA A 23 2.46 -2.35 5.99
CA ALA A 23 1.50 -3.42 5.74
C ALA A 23 2.10 -4.46 4.79
N PRO A 24 1.72 -5.75 4.91
CA PRO A 24 2.19 -6.81 4.01
C PRO A 24 1.87 -6.55 2.54
N SER A 25 0.82 -5.76 2.29
CA SER A 25 0.40 -5.33 0.95
C SER A 25 -0.16 -3.91 1.02
N ILE A 26 0.13 -3.11 -0.01
CA ILE A 26 -0.44 -1.76 -0.15
C ILE A 26 -1.97 -1.75 -0.16
N TYR A 27 -2.59 -2.84 -0.62
CA TYR A 27 -4.05 -3.00 -0.63
C TYR A 27 -4.65 -3.20 0.78
N GLN A 28 -3.84 -3.50 1.80
CA GLN A 28 -4.30 -3.59 3.18
C GLN A 28 -4.31 -2.22 3.88
N VAL A 29 -3.62 -1.22 3.33
CA VAL A 29 -3.55 0.12 3.92
C VAL A 29 -4.93 0.76 4.11
N PRO A 30 -5.87 0.72 3.15
CA PRO A 30 -7.22 1.26 3.34
C PRO A 30 -7.95 0.62 4.53
N ILE A 31 -7.80 -0.69 4.73
CA ILE A 31 -8.41 -1.39 5.88
C ILE A 31 -7.73 -0.97 7.19
N ALA A 32 -6.42 -0.81 7.20
CA ALA A 32 -5.69 -0.37 8.38
C ALA A 32 -6.06 1.05 8.81
N LEU A 33 -6.35 1.93 7.86
CA LEU A 33 -6.85 3.29 8.11
C LEU A 33 -8.31 3.28 8.57
N TYR A 34 -9.16 2.49 7.93
CA TYR A 34 -10.56 2.32 8.33
C TYR A 34 -10.70 1.82 9.77
N ASN A 35 -9.87 0.85 10.17
CA ASN A 35 -9.86 0.32 11.56
C ASN A 35 -9.43 1.34 12.61
N GLN A 36 -8.91 2.50 12.20
CA GLN A 36 -8.56 3.63 13.07
C GLN A 36 -9.58 4.78 12.96
N ASP A 37 -10.74 4.54 12.33
CA ASP A 37 -11.80 5.53 12.09
C ASP A 37 -11.32 6.75 11.30
N PHE A 38 -10.37 6.56 10.36
CA PHE A 38 -9.79 7.66 9.58
C PHE A 38 -10.85 8.41 8.79
N ASP A 39 -11.70 7.69 8.08
CA ASP A 39 -12.81 8.20 7.29
C ASP A 39 -13.79 8.99 8.15
N THR A 40 -14.22 8.42 9.26
CA THR A 40 -15.12 9.06 10.25
C THR A 40 -14.55 10.38 10.77
N LYS A 41 -13.27 10.37 11.16
CA LYS A 41 -12.59 11.56 11.68
C LYS A 41 -12.49 12.66 10.64
N VAL A 42 -12.13 12.30 9.39
CA VAL A 42 -12.02 13.28 8.28
C VAL A 42 -13.38 13.86 7.95
N LEU A 43 -14.40 13.02 7.76
CA LEU A 43 -15.75 13.49 7.42
C LEU A 43 -16.33 14.38 8.52
N LYS A 44 -16.16 14.01 9.80
CA LYS A 44 -16.57 14.83 10.94
C LYS A 44 -15.88 16.21 10.93
N ARG A 45 -14.58 16.28 10.63
CA ARG A 45 -13.84 17.55 10.54
C ARG A 45 -14.30 18.42 9.38
N LEU A 46 -14.73 17.80 8.29
CA LEU A 46 -15.25 18.50 7.12
C LEU A 46 -16.75 18.85 7.23
N GLY A 47 -17.43 18.42 8.29
CA GLY A 47 -18.87 18.61 8.45
C GLY A 47 -19.69 17.84 7.41
N LEU A 48 -19.17 16.73 6.91
CA LEU A 48 -19.83 15.88 5.92
C LEU A 48 -20.52 14.69 6.62
N GLU A 49 -21.60 14.23 5.99
CA GLU A 49 -22.26 13.00 6.43
C GLU A 49 -21.37 11.78 6.15
N GLN A 50 -21.44 10.81 7.08
CA GLN A 50 -20.70 9.56 6.92
C GLN A 50 -21.59 8.54 6.17
N PRO A 51 -21.22 8.15 4.94
CA PRO A 51 -21.90 7.07 4.23
C PRO A 51 -21.54 5.72 4.87
N GLU A 52 -22.43 4.76 4.73
CA GLU A 52 -22.12 3.36 5.05
C GLU A 52 -21.09 2.83 4.05
N ILE A 53 -19.95 2.33 4.55
CA ILE A 53 -18.84 1.85 3.73
C ILE A 53 -18.88 0.32 3.70
N ASP A 54 -19.10 -0.26 2.51
CA ASP A 54 -18.96 -1.70 2.29
C ASP A 54 -17.51 -2.05 1.90
N LEU A 55 -16.79 -2.68 2.82
CA LEU A 55 -15.42 -3.19 2.59
C LEU A 55 -15.40 -4.63 2.06
N THR A 56 -16.54 -5.27 1.84
CA THR A 56 -16.62 -6.65 1.38
C THR A 56 -15.87 -6.88 0.07
N PRO A 57 -16.00 -6.03 -0.97
CA PRO A 57 -15.26 -6.22 -2.23
C PRO A 57 -13.74 -6.19 -2.03
N LEU A 58 -13.26 -5.26 -1.18
CA LEU A 58 -11.83 -5.15 -0.88
C LEU A 58 -11.30 -6.35 -0.10
N LYS A 59 -12.06 -6.82 0.90
CA LYS A 59 -11.68 -8.01 1.69
C LYS A 59 -11.67 -9.27 0.82
N THR A 60 -12.63 -9.43 -0.09
CA THR A 60 -12.68 -10.53 -1.06
C THR A 60 -11.45 -10.50 -1.96
N PHE A 61 -11.16 -9.34 -2.56
CA PHE A 61 -9.95 -9.16 -3.37
C PHE A 61 -8.66 -9.53 -2.61
N LEU A 62 -8.52 -9.10 -1.35
CA LEU A 62 -7.35 -9.43 -0.54
C LEU A 62 -7.21 -10.92 -0.27
N SER A 63 -8.33 -11.61 -0.02
CA SER A 63 -8.32 -13.07 0.20
C SER A 63 -7.92 -13.82 -1.08
N GLU A 64 -8.42 -13.39 -2.23
CA GLU A 64 -8.06 -13.95 -3.53
C GLU A 64 -6.59 -13.70 -3.88
N ALA A 65 -6.08 -12.48 -3.62
CA ALA A 65 -4.70 -12.11 -3.85
C ALA A 65 -3.71 -12.91 -2.97
N GLN A 66 -4.14 -13.43 -1.83
CA GLN A 66 -3.33 -14.31 -0.99
C GLN A 66 -3.31 -15.76 -1.49
N ASN A 67 -4.34 -16.19 -2.22
CA ASN A 67 -4.55 -17.56 -2.70
C ASN A 67 -4.17 -17.73 -4.18
N VAL A 68 -3.10 -17.07 -4.62
CA VAL A 68 -2.67 -17.10 -6.03
C VAL A 68 -2.28 -18.52 -6.46
N GLN A 69 -2.95 -19.05 -7.48
CA GLN A 69 -2.76 -20.41 -8.00
C GLN A 69 -1.66 -20.51 -9.08
N GLY A 70 -1.12 -19.40 -9.54
CA GLY A 70 -0.14 -19.40 -10.62
C GLY A 70 0.75 -18.15 -10.64
N GLN A 71 1.72 -18.15 -11.54
CA GLN A 71 2.64 -17.04 -11.78
C GLN A 71 2.64 -16.68 -13.25
N VAL A 72 2.60 -15.39 -13.54
CA VAL A 72 2.74 -14.83 -14.89
C VAL A 72 3.92 -13.87 -14.89
N ASP A 73 4.79 -13.99 -15.90
CA ASP A 73 5.91 -13.08 -16.09
C ASP A 73 5.46 -11.92 -16.99
N ILE A 74 5.53 -10.69 -16.47
CA ILE A 74 5.22 -9.47 -17.21
C ILE A 74 6.52 -8.69 -17.39
N ALA A 75 6.88 -8.39 -18.65
CA ALA A 75 8.02 -7.55 -18.97
C ALA A 75 7.63 -6.07 -18.87
N VAL A 76 8.35 -5.31 -18.04
CA VAL A 76 8.24 -3.86 -18.01
C VAL A 76 9.44 -3.27 -18.72
N VAL A 77 9.19 -2.61 -19.85
CA VAL A 77 10.20 -1.92 -20.65
C VAL A 77 10.03 -0.43 -20.49
N GLY A 78 11.06 0.28 -20.06
CA GLY A 78 10.99 1.71 -19.83
C GLY A 78 12.26 2.29 -19.24
N LYS A 79 12.25 3.60 -18.98
CA LYS A 79 13.32 4.30 -18.29
C LYS A 79 13.15 4.11 -16.77
N TYR A 80 14.25 3.99 -16.03
CA TYR A 80 14.24 3.84 -14.56
C TYR A 80 13.52 2.58 -14.04
N VAL A 81 13.50 1.50 -14.81
CA VAL A 81 12.86 0.22 -14.40
C VAL A 81 13.52 -0.43 -13.18
N SER A 82 14.74 -0.01 -12.82
CA SER A 82 15.44 -0.43 -11.61
C SER A 82 14.90 0.22 -10.32
N LEU A 83 14.13 1.32 -10.44
CA LEU A 83 13.52 2.02 -9.33
C LEU A 83 12.10 1.48 -9.12
N PRO A 84 11.84 0.69 -8.06
CA PRO A 84 10.52 0.12 -7.80
C PRO A 84 9.42 1.17 -7.72
N ASP A 85 9.71 2.30 -7.08
CA ASP A 85 8.74 3.38 -6.82
C ASP A 85 8.23 4.05 -8.10
N ALA A 86 9.06 4.08 -9.18
CA ALA A 86 8.66 4.67 -10.46
C ALA A 86 7.48 3.94 -11.12
N TYR A 87 7.24 2.67 -10.74
CA TYR A 87 6.23 1.80 -11.36
C TYR A 87 5.28 1.16 -10.35
N LEU A 88 5.20 1.67 -9.13
CA LEU A 88 4.37 1.10 -8.06
C LEU A 88 2.92 0.89 -8.50
N HIS A 89 2.30 1.88 -9.16
CA HIS A 89 0.92 1.79 -9.63
C HIS A 89 0.70 0.72 -10.71
N ARG A 90 1.75 0.36 -11.48
CA ARG A 90 1.72 -0.74 -12.46
C ARG A 90 2.17 -2.06 -11.87
N GLY A 91 3.10 -2.01 -10.90
CA GLY A 91 3.57 -3.18 -10.16
C GLY A 91 2.52 -3.75 -9.22
N ALA A 92 1.60 -2.93 -8.74
CA ALA A 92 0.46 -3.35 -7.94
C ALA A 92 -0.52 -4.25 -8.69
N LEU A 93 -0.57 -4.13 -10.03
CA LEU A 93 -1.37 -5.01 -10.90
C LEU A 93 -0.66 -6.34 -11.20
N SER A 94 0.65 -6.44 -10.98
CA SER A 94 1.41 -7.67 -11.16
C SER A 94 1.75 -8.27 -9.80
N CYS A 95 0.90 -9.14 -9.31
CA CYS A 95 1.15 -9.95 -8.12
C CYS A 95 2.54 -10.60 -8.19
N ARG A 96 3.43 -10.21 -7.25
CA ARG A 96 4.75 -10.76 -6.98
C ARG A 96 5.77 -10.73 -8.11
N ARG A 97 6.45 -9.60 -8.23
CA ARG A 97 7.77 -9.55 -8.87
C ARG A 97 8.79 -10.29 -8.00
N ARG A 98 9.22 -11.46 -8.44
CA ARG A 98 10.50 -12.04 -8.00
C ARG A 98 11.60 -11.17 -8.59
N GLN A 99 12.30 -10.40 -7.75
CA GLN A 99 13.52 -9.70 -8.18
C GLN A 99 14.55 -10.76 -8.61
N ARG A 100 14.64 -11.03 -9.89
CA ARG A 100 15.84 -11.65 -10.45
C ARG A 100 16.86 -10.53 -10.57
N GLY A 101 17.91 -10.61 -9.75
CA GLY A 101 19.12 -9.82 -9.94
C GLY A 101 19.64 -9.94 -11.39
N PRO A 102 20.48 -8.99 -11.84
CA PRO A 102 20.97 -8.98 -13.22
C PRO A 102 21.59 -10.34 -13.55
N ARG A 103 21.07 -11.01 -14.57
CA ARG A 103 21.75 -12.17 -15.14
C ARG A 103 23.08 -11.67 -15.66
N ARG A 104 24.18 -12.07 -15.04
CA ARG A 104 25.51 -11.94 -15.65
C ARG A 104 25.46 -12.78 -16.93
N GLY A 105 25.57 -12.10 -18.06
CA GLY A 105 25.74 -12.74 -19.34
C GLY A 105 27.00 -13.62 -19.36
N PRO A 106 27.04 -14.67 -20.18
CA PRO A 106 28.25 -15.48 -20.37
C PRO A 106 29.20 -14.74 -21.31
N SER A 107 30.01 -13.83 -20.79
CA SER A 107 31.17 -13.28 -21.49
C SER A 107 32.16 -12.78 -20.47
N ASP A 108 33.12 -13.59 -20.14
CA ASP A 108 34.54 -13.34 -20.27
C ASP A 108 35.31 -14.54 -19.71
N ARG A 109 35.48 -15.53 -20.60
CA ARG A 109 36.68 -16.37 -20.55
C ARG A 109 37.54 -15.95 -21.72
N ARG A 110 38.53 -15.14 -21.45
CA ARG A 110 39.83 -15.14 -22.16
C ARG A 110 40.91 -14.75 -21.16
#